data_1f406942a0128acf6e6e90220f43a1e9
#
_entry.id   1f406942a0128acf6e6e90220f43a1e9
#
_cell.length_a   1.000
_cell.length_b   1.000
_cell.length_c   1.000
_cell.angle_alpha   90.00
_cell.angle_beta   90.00
_cell.angle_gamma   90.00
#
_symmetry.space_group_name_H-M   'P 1'
#
loop_
_entity.id
_entity.type
_entity.pdbx_description
1 polymer ?
#
loop_
_entity_poly.entity_id
_entity_poly.type
_entity_poly.pdbx_seq_one_letter_code
_entity_poly.pdbx_strand_id
1 'polypeptide(L)'
;GNILEEASNRGKTEYGYNAFNQQTTTFMNNGQIQENWYDAEFLRAEVSENGCSSRFLYYNGELLAESELNDTVRNRYILGYGVAASWQKEGYHSYHLDEQNSTAYITDSDQRVENSYQYDAFGVIKSKTESIYNRILYTGQQFDSITRQYYLRARYYNSAIGRFVQEDLYRVDGLNLYAYCANNPVTV
;
A
#
# COMPACT_ATOMS: atom_id res chain seq x y z
N GLY A 1 -8.66 9.67 -18.41
CA GLY A 1 -8.29 8.24 -18.33
C GLY A 1 -7.16 7.98 -17.36
N ASN A 2 -6.75 6.72 -17.19
CA ASN A 2 -5.66 6.35 -16.30
C ASN A 2 -4.30 6.80 -16.82
N ILE A 3 -3.34 6.98 -15.93
CA ILE A 3 -1.94 7.20 -16.29
C ILE A 3 -1.41 5.88 -16.88
N LEU A 4 -1.02 5.89 -18.15
CA LEU A 4 -0.43 4.73 -18.83
C LEU A 4 1.08 4.71 -18.70
N GLU A 5 1.69 5.87 -18.55
CA GLU A 5 3.14 6.06 -18.50
C GLU A 5 3.50 7.24 -17.60
N GLU A 6 4.54 7.06 -16.82
CA GLU A 6 5.12 8.11 -15.98
C GLU A 6 6.63 8.16 -16.21
N ALA A 7 7.15 9.36 -16.42
CA ALA A 7 8.59 9.62 -16.48
C ALA A 7 9.04 10.33 -15.19
N SER A 8 10.05 9.80 -14.53
CA SER A 8 10.62 10.36 -13.31
C SER A 8 12.16 10.29 -13.35
N ASN A 9 12.82 10.79 -12.32
CA ASN A 9 14.27 10.64 -12.16
C ASN A 9 14.73 9.18 -11.99
N ARG A 10 13.78 8.24 -11.79
CA ARG A 10 14.03 6.79 -11.75
C ARG A 10 13.85 6.11 -13.10
N GLY A 11 13.49 6.89 -14.11
CA GLY A 11 13.20 6.43 -15.45
C GLY A 11 11.71 6.35 -15.75
N LYS A 12 11.39 5.58 -16.78
CA LYS A 12 10.04 5.36 -17.27
C LYS A 12 9.36 4.22 -16.52
N THR A 13 8.10 4.42 -16.17
CA THR A 13 7.21 3.40 -15.61
C THR A 13 5.96 3.30 -16.48
N GLU A 14 5.57 2.10 -16.87
CA GLU A 14 4.39 1.81 -17.69
C GLU A 14 3.37 1.04 -16.84
N TYR A 15 2.08 1.40 -16.99
CA TYR A 15 0.99 0.83 -16.23
C TYR A 15 -0.03 0.15 -17.15
N GLY A 16 -0.47 -1.06 -16.79
CA GLY A 16 -1.55 -1.77 -17.43
C GLY A 16 -2.78 -1.87 -16.54
N TYR A 17 -3.96 -1.83 -17.16
CA TYR A 17 -5.25 -1.87 -16.45
C TYR A 17 -6.20 -2.88 -17.11
N ASN A 18 -7.08 -3.46 -16.31
CA ASN A 18 -8.18 -4.28 -16.82
C ASN A 18 -9.42 -3.44 -17.16
N ALA A 19 -10.47 -4.09 -17.66
CA ALA A 19 -11.72 -3.45 -18.03
C ALA A 19 -12.49 -2.82 -16.84
N PHE A 20 -12.14 -3.18 -15.60
CA PHE A 20 -12.70 -2.64 -14.36
C PHE A 20 -11.89 -1.48 -13.79
N ASN A 21 -10.96 -0.92 -14.58
CA ASN A 21 -10.09 0.19 -14.15
C ASN A 21 -9.09 -0.17 -13.03
N GLN A 22 -8.81 -1.47 -12.83
CA GLN A 22 -7.85 -1.92 -11.82
C GLN A 22 -6.46 -2.04 -12.46
N GLN A 23 -5.42 -1.56 -11.76
CA GLN A 23 -4.03 -1.66 -12.20
C GLN A 23 -3.57 -3.12 -12.09
N THR A 24 -3.31 -3.77 -13.22
CA THR A 24 -2.91 -5.18 -13.28
C THR A 24 -1.41 -5.36 -13.40
N THR A 25 -0.72 -4.45 -14.06
CA THR A 25 0.71 -4.55 -14.30
C THR A 25 1.41 -3.21 -14.15
N THR A 26 2.65 -3.26 -13.69
CA THR A 26 3.56 -2.11 -13.69
C THR A 26 4.93 -2.59 -14.16
N PHE A 27 5.44 -1.98 -15.22
CA PHE A 27 6.77 -2.24 -15.77
C PHE A 27 7.66 -1.02 -15.56
N MET A 28 8.81 -1.23 -14.94
CA MET A 28 9.80 -0.19 -14.73
C MET A 28 10.99 -0.37 -15.68
N ASN A 29 11.59 0.72 -16.14
CA ASN A 29 12.71 0.69 -17.09
C ASN A 29 13.97 -0.04 -16.56
N ASN A 30 14.07 -0.24 -15.25
CA ASN A 30 15.15 -1.03 -14.64
C ASN A 30 14.89 -2.55 -14.66
N GLY A 31 13.81 -2.99 -15.35
CA GLY A 31 13.40 -4.39 -15.48
C GLY A 31 12.56 -4.91 -14.32
N GLN A 32 12.22 -4.09 -13.33
CA GLN A 32 11.31 -4.50 -12.27
C GLN A 32 9.87 -4.58 -12.78
N ILE A 33 9.15 -5.59 -12.31
CA ILE A 33 7.76 -5.88 -12.70
C ILE A 33 6.94 -6.10 -11.44
N GLN A 34 5.75 -5.49 -11.42
CA GLN A 34 4.70 -5.82 -10.46
C GLN A 34 3.44 -6.24 -11.20
N GLU A 35 2.82 -7.31 -10.73
CA GLU A 35 1.54 -7.81 -11.25
C GLU A 35 0.55 -7.92 -10.10
N ASN A 36 -0.73 -7.60 -10.36
CA ASN A 36 -1.79 -7.60 -9.35
C ASN A 36 -2.99 -8.41 -9.86
N TRP A 37 -3.57 -9.22 -8.97
CA TRP A 37 -4.81 -9.96 -9.20
C TRP A 37 -5.85 -9.54 -8.17
N TYR A 38 -7.11 -9.53 -8.60
CA TYR A 38 -8.23 -9.03 -7.81
C TYR A 38 -9.29 -10.11 -7.67
N ASP A 39 -9.96 -10.13 -6.53
CA ASP A 39 -11.08 -11.03 -6.25
C ASP A 39 -12.41 -10.50 -6.81
N ALA A 40 -13.50 -11.22 -6.52
CA ALA A 40 -14.85 -10.85 -6.97
C ALA A 40 -15.41 -9.61 -6.24
N GLU A 41 -14.83 -9.20 -5.12
CA GLU A 41 -15.16 -7.98 -4.37
C GLU A 41 -14.29 -6.79 -4.81
N PHE A 42 -13.49 -6.96 -5.90
CA PHE A 42 -12.55 -5.98 -6.44
C PHE A 42 -11.39 -5.62 -5.50
N LEU A 43 -11.15 -6.42 -4.46
CA LEU A 43 -9.98 -6.28 -3.59
C LEU A 43 -8.79 -7.02 -4.21
N ARG A 44 -7.58 -6.50 -3.97
CA ARG A 44 -6.34 -7.12 -4.46
C ARG A 44 -6.07 -8.42 -3.71
N ALA A 45 -6.35 -9.56 -4.33
CA ALA A 45 -6.16 -10.88 -3.75
C ALA A 45 -4.69 -11.33 -3.76
N GLU A 46 -3.92 -10.90 -4.77
CA GLU A 46 -2.51 -11.27 -4.92
C GLU A 46 -1.70 -10.14 -5.54
N VAL A 47 -0.45 -10.01 -5.13
CA VAL A 47 0.58 -9.20 -5.80
C VAL A 47 1.81 -10.04 -6.05
N SER A 48 2.40 -9.95 -7.25
CA SER A 48 3.72 -10.47 -7.56
C SER A 48 4.69 -9.31 -7.76
N GLU A 49 5.75 -9.28 -7.00
CA GLU A 49 6.82 -8.29 -7.04
C GLU A 49 8.11 -8.98 -7.50
N ASN A 50 8.49 -8.80 -8.77
CA ASN A 50 9.62 -9.49 -9.41
C ASN A 50 9.55 -11.03 -9.28
N GLY A 51 8.34 -11.62 -9.39
CA GLY A 51 8.12 -13.05 -9.26
C GLY A 51 7.98 -13.57 -7.83
N CYS A 52 8.12 -12.71 -6.82
CA CYS A 52 7.79 -13.04 -5.42
C CYS A 52 6.36 -12.63 -5.13
N SER A 53 5.47 -13.60 -4.90
CA SER A 53 4.04 -13.33 -4.70
C SER A 53 3.65 -13.34 -3.23
N SER A 54 2.70 -12.44 -2.91
CA SER A 54 1.96 -12.40 -1.65
C SER A 54 0.47 -12.46 -1.93
N ARG A 55 -0.28 -13.25 -1.14
CA ARG A 55 -1.74 -13.31 -1.16
C ARG A 55 -2.31 -12.61 0.04
N PHE A 56 -3.49 -12.03 -0.15
CA PHE A 56 -4.18 -11.24 0.86
C PHE A 56 -5.54 -11.83 1.18
N LEU A 57 -5.84 -11.93 2.46
CA LEU A 57 -7.16 -12.34 2.96
C LEU A 57 -7.84 -11.13 3.59
N TYR A 58 -9.06 -10.83 3.12
CA TYR A 58 -9.87 -9.74 3.64
C TYR A 58 -11.13 -10.26 4.34
N TYR A 59 -11.64 -9.47 5.28
CA TYR A 59 -12.95 -9.63 5.87
C TYR A 59 -13.61 -8.25 6.02
N ASN A 60 -14.80 -8.09 5.48
CA ASN A 60 -15.50 -6.80 5.41
C ASN A 60 -14.62 -5.66 4.81
N GLY A 61 -13.81 -5.97 3.81
CA GLY A 61 -12.90 -5.04 3.18
C GLY A 61 -11.62 -4.72 3.96
N GLU A 62 -11.45 -5.24 5.17
CA GLU A 62 -10.25 -5.05 5.98
C GLU A 62 -9.27 -6.21 5.80
N LEU A 63 -7.97 -5.90 5.70
CA LEU A 63 -6.93 -6.91 5.56
C LEU A 63 -6.71 -7.67 6.87
N LEU A 64 -6.93 -8.99 6.84
CA LEU A 64 -6.72 -9.86 7.99
C LEU A 64 -5.39 -10.61 7.96
N ALA A 65 -4.95 -11.02 6.78
CA ALA A 65 -3.72 -11.79 6.66
C ALA A 65 -3.02 -11.60 5.32
N GLU A 66 -1.73 -11.82 5.35
CA GLU A 66 -0.85 -11.95 4.18
C GLU A 66 -0.15 -13.31 4.24
N SER A 67 -0.12 -14.02 3.12
CA SER A 67 0.54 -15.31 2.97
C SER A 67 1.40 -15.37 1.71
N GLU A 68 2.28 -16.35 1.66
CA GLU A 68 2.99 -16.77 0.46
C GLU A 68 2.08 -17.64 -0.42
N LEU A 69 2.51 -17.95 -1.66
CA LEU A 69 1.75 -18.81 -2.58
C LEU A 69 1.52 -20.24 -2.06
N ASN A 70 2.39 -20.72 -1.18
CA ASN A 70 2.29 -22.04 -0.53
C ASN A 70 1.35 -22.04 0.69
N ASP A 71 0.57 -20.97 0.87
CA ASP A 71 -0.32 -20.72 1.99
C ASP A 71 0.38 -20.58 3.37
N THR A 72 1.72 -20.44 3.39
CA THR A 72 2.43 -20.06 4.61
C THR A 72 2.05 -18.64 5.00
N VAL A 73 1.38 -18.49 6.14
CA VAL A 73 0.97 -17.17 6.64
C VAL A 73 2.20 -16.41 7.10
N ARG A 74 2.45 -15.28 6.46
CA ARG A 74 3.53 -14.34 6.80
C ARG A 74 3.11 -13.40 7.92
N ASN A 75 1.88 -12.90 7.82
CA ASN A 75 1.34 -11.89 8.73
C ASN A 75 -0.14 -12.12 9.01
N ARG A 76 -0.56 -12.04 10.27
CA ARG A 76 -1.97 -11.98 10.68
C ARG A 76 -2.18 -10.68 11.41
N TYR A 77 -3.10 -9.86 10.93
CA TYR A 77 -3.37 -8.55 11.50
C TYR A 77 -4.48 -8.60 12.54
N ILE A 78 -4.30 -7.87 13.61
CA ILE A 78 -5.30 -7.64 14.66
C ILE A 78 -5.76 -6.19 14.47
N LEU A 79 -7.06 -6.05 14.23
CA LEU A 79 -7.66 -4.77 13.89
C LEU A 79 -8.27 -4.10 15.12
N GLY A 80 -8.10 -2.80 15.22
CA GLY A 80 -8.75 -1.91 16.15
C GLY A 80 -9.34 -0.72 15.37
N TYR A 81 -8.98 0.50 15.71
CA TYR A 81 -9.28 1.70 14.89
C TYR A 81 -8.47 1.70 13.58
N GLY A 82 -7.41 0.93 13.51
CA GLY A 82 -6.58 0.58 12.36
C GLY A 82 -5.94 -0.76 12.65
N VAL A 83 -4.77 -1.05 12.10
CA VAL A 83 -3.99 -2.21 12.50
C VAL A 83 -3.41 -1.95 13.88
N ALA A 84 -3.90 -2.67 14.89
CA ALA A 84 -3.42 -2.54 16.28
C ALA A 84 -2.20 -3.41 16.53
N ALA A 85 -2.14 -4.60 15.91
CA ALA A 85 -1.05 -5.53 16.08
C ALA A 85 -0.94 -6.49 14.89
N SER A 86 0.16 -7.25 14.85
CA SER A 86 0.30 -8.39 13.96
C SER A 86 0.94 -9.57 14.67
N TRP A 87 0.64 -10.75 14.15
CA TRP A 87 1.31 -12.00 14.52
C TRP A 87 2.10 -12.48 13.31
N GLN A 88 3.42 -12.56 13.46
CA GLN A 88 4.36 -13.04 12.46
C GLN A 88 5.11 -14.26 12.99
N LYS A 89 6.01 -14.84 12.18
CA LYS A 89 6.85 -15.96 12.60
C LYS A 89 7.69 -15.62 13.84
N GLU A 90 8.17 -14.39 13.92
CA GLU A 90 9.00 -13.84 15.00
C GLU A 90 8.20 -13.58 16.28
N GLY A 91 6.86 -13.56 16.21
CA GLY A 91 5.99 -13.37 17.36
C GLY A 91 4.95 -12.26 17.17
N TYR A 92 4.51 -11.73 18.31
CA TYR A 92 3.51 -10.66 18.39
C TYR A 92 4.19 -9.29 18.33
N HIS A 93 3.62 -8.40 17.51
CA HIS A 93 4.12 -7.04 17.31
C HIS A 93 2.98 -6.05 17.46
N SER A 94 3.19 -4.98 18.23
CA SER A 94 2.23 -3.90 18.43
C SER A 94 2.51 -2.76 17.48
N TYR A 95 1.44 -2.20 16.88
CA TYR A 95 1.51 -1.05 15.97
C TYR A 95 1.19 0.23 16.74
N HIS A 96 2.05 1.23 16.59
CA HIS A 96 1.87 2.57 17.11
C HIS A 96 1.61 3.50 15.93
N LEU A 97 0.40 4.04 15.88
CA LEU A 97 -0.09 4.84 14.77
C LEU A 97 0.00 6.32 15.13
N ASP A 98 0.20 7.16 14.10
CA ASP A 98 0.06 8.59 14.23
C ASP A 98 -1.43 9.02 14.14
N GLU A 99 -1.68 10.32 14.21
CA GLU A 99 -3.04 10.90 14.15
C GLU A 99 -3.75 10.68 12.80
N GLN A 100 -3.00 10.34 11.74
CA GLN A 100 -3.52 10.00 10.41
C GLN A 100 -3.65 8.48 10.20
N ASN A 101 -3.49 7.69 11.26
CA ASN A 101 -3.51 6.23 11.18
C ASN A 101 -2.32 5.62 10.42
N SER A 102 -1.22 6.36 10.24
CA SER A 102 0.00 5.85 9.64
C SER A 102 0.83 5.11 10.67
N THR A 103 1.46 4.01 10.30
CA THR A 103 2.37 3.28 11.18
C THR A 103 3.61 4.13 11.47
N ALA A 104 3.76 4.58 12.72
CA ALA A 104 4.93 5.32 13.18
C ALA A 104 6.02 4.39 13.74
N TYR A 105 5.61 3.42 14.58
CA TYR A 105 6.50 2.44 15.17
C TYR A 105 5.83 1.06 15.21
N ILE A 106 6.66 0.01 15.20
CA ILE A 106 6.25 -1.35 15.54
C ILE A 106 7.19 -1.84 16.64
N THR A 107 6.62 -2.41 17.70
CA THR A 107 7.37 -2.95 18.85
C THR A 107 7.10 -4.44 19.02
N ASP A 108 8.10 -5.15 19.55
CA ASP A 108 7.96 -6.54 19.98
C ASP A 108 7.19 -6.67 21.31
N SER A 109 7.05 -7.89 21.83
CA SER A 109 6.41 -8.18 23.11
C SER A 109 7.16 -7.61 24.33
N ASP A 110 8.46 -7.31 24.18
CA ASP A 110 9.31 -6.69 25.20
C ASP A 110 9.32 -5.16 25.10
N GLN A 111 8.46 -4.58 24.23
CA GLN A 111 8.34 -3.13 23.95
C GLN A 111 9.60 -2.53 23.30
N ARG A 112 10.44 -3.35 22.66
CA ARG A 112 11.56 -2.84 21.86
C ARG A 112 11.08 -2.44 20.48
N VAL A 113 11.59 -1.31 19.98
CA VAL A 113 11.24 -0.83 18.64
C VAL A 113 11.92 -1.71 17.59
N GLU A 114 11.11 -2.37 16.77
CA GLU A 114 11.55 -3.18 15.62
C GLU A 114 11.57 -2.35 14.34
N ASN A 115 10.50 -1.60 14.10
CA ASN A 115 10.39 -0.73 12.94
C ASN A 115 10.05 0.70 13.36
N SER A 116 10.54 1.68 12.58
CA SER A 116 10.15 3.08 12.72
C SER A 116 10.02 3.74 11.37
N TYR A 117 9.07 4.67 11.23
CA TYR A 117 8.77 5.37 9.98
C TYR A 117 8.46 6.83 10.24
N GLN A 118 8.90 7.69 9.32
CA GLN A 118 8.54 9.10 9.26
C GLN A 118 8.08 9.45 7.86
N TYR A 119 6.98 10.18 7.77
CA TYR A 119 6.37 10.57 6.50
C TYR A 119 6.33 12.09 6.38
N ASP A 120 6.26 12.60 5.15
CA ASP A 120 5.75 13.95 4.95
C ASP A 120 4.21 13.93 4.87
N ALA A 121 3.62 15.13 4.74
CA ALA A 121 2.17 15.28 4.67
C ALA A 121 1.48 14.47 3.57
N PHE A 122 2.19 14.11 2.50
CA PHE A 122 1.67 13.32 1.38
C PHE A 122 2.07 11.84 1.44
N GLY A 123 2.66 11.37 2.54
CA GLY A 123 3.00 9.97 2.74
C GLY A 123 4.32 9.54 2.09
N VAL A 124 5.17 10.47 1.66
CA VAL A 124 6.53 10.13 1.24
C VAL A 124 7.32 9.71 2.46
N ILE A 125 7.89 8.51 2.43
CA ILE A 125 8.74 8.02 3.51
C ILE A 125 10.04 8.84 3.54
N LYS A 126 10.23 9.63 4.60
CA LYS A 126 11.44 10.46 4.82
C LYS A 126 12.54 9.69 5.51
N SER A 127 12.16 8.83 6.44
CA SER A 127 13.08 7.97 7.19
C SER A 127 12.39 6.67 7.53
N LYS A 128 13.12 5.56 7.48
CA LYS A 128 12.64 4.27 7.96
C LYS A 128 13.77 3.42 8.51
N THR A 129 13.45 2.64 9.54
CA THR A 129 14.24 1.51 10.03
C THR A 129 13.30 0.31 10.09
N GLU A 130 13.72 -0.83 9.56
CA GLU A 130 12.90 -2.05 9.52
C GLU A 130 13.76 -3.25 9.92
N SER A 131 13.35 -3.94 10.99
CA SER A 131 13.91 -5.22 11.44
C SER A 131 12.99 -6.38 11.07
N ILE A 132 11.68 -6.11 10.98
CA ILE A 132 10.65 -7.09 10.61
C ILE A 132 9.90 -6.63 9.36
N TYR A 133 9.30 -7.59 8.67
CA TYR A 133 8.46 -7.30 7.51
C TYR A 133 7.22 -6.49 7.88
N ASN A 134 6.96 -5.42 7.16
CA ASN A 134 5.73 -4.65 7.28
C ASN A 134 5.35 -4.01 5.93
N ARG A 135 4.08 -4.17 5.55
CA ARG A 135 3.48 -3.56 4.36
C ARG A 135 2.51 -2.42 4.70
N ILE A 136 2.03 -2.35 5.94
CA ILE A 136 1.03 -1.36 6.37
C ILE A 136 1.73 -0.09 6.84
N LEU A 137 1.63 0.97 6.05
CA LEU A 137 2.38 2.21 6.28
C LEU A 137 1.45 3.43 6.39
N TYR A 138 1.61 4.42 5.51
CA TYR A 138 0.89 5.70 5.54
C TYR A 138 -0.63 5.49 5.48
N THR A 139 -1.36 6.14 6.39
CA THR A 139 -2.82 6.03 6.58
C THR A 139 -3.33 4.58 6.68
N GLY A 140 -2.50 3.66 7.20
CA GLY A 140 -2.84 2.25 7.33
C GLY A 140 -2.96 1.49 6.00
N GLN A 141 -2.42 2.01 4.91
CA GLN A 141 -2.54 1.40 3.58
C GLN A 141 -1.36 0.49 3.24
N GLN A 142 -1.62 -0.48 2.37
CA GLN A 142 -0.58 -1.37 1.85
C GLN A 142 0.39 -0.61 0.96
N PHE A 143 1.68 -0.68 1.26
CA PHE A 143 2.75 -0.08 0.48
C PHE A 143 3.45 -1.13 -0.37
N ASP A 144 3.56 -0.86 -1.66
CA ASP A 144 4.27 -1.70 -2.62
C ASP A 144 5.69 -1.15 -2.82
N SER A 145 6.68 -1.92 -2.36
CA SER A 145 8.07 -1.45 -2.28
C SER A 145 8.72 -1.19 -3.65
N ILE A 146 8.32 -1.94 -4.67
CA ILE A 146 8.84 -1.82 -6.04
C ILE A 146 8.33 -0.53 -6.69
N THR A 147 7.02 -0.36 -6.72
CA THR A 147 6.38 0.80 -7.38
C THR A 147 6.40 2.05 -6.51
N ARG A 148 6.57 1.89 -5.19
CA ARG A 148 6.44 2.92 -4.15
C ARG A 148 5.06 3.59 -4.14
N GLN A 149 4.05 2.82 -4.49
CA GLN A 149 2.66 3.23 -4.45
C GLN A 149 1.97 2.65 -3.23
N TYR A 150 0.94 3.34 -2.77
CA TYR A 150 0.00 2.83 -1.78
C TYR A 150 -1.22 2.27 -2.49
N TYR A 151 -1.62 1.06 -2.13
CA TYR A 151 -2.86 0.46 -2.59
C TYR A 151 -4.00 0.90 -1.70
N LEU A 152 -4.89 1.76 -2.22
CA LEU A 152 -6.08 2.27 -1.55
C LEU A 152 -7.34 1.59 -2.10
N ARG A 153 -7.33 0.27 -2.21
CA ARG A 153 -8.43 -0.58 -2.71
C ARG A 153 -8.83 -0.24 -4.16
N ALA A 154 -9.61 0.82 -4.35
CA ALA A 154 -10.08 1.20 -5.69
C ALA A 154 -8.99 1.80 -6.59
N ARG A 155 -7.97 2.42 -6.00
CA ARG A 155 -6.93 3.15 -6.73
C ARG A 155 -5.55 2.98 -6.09
N TYR A 156 -4.52 3.22 -6.89
CA TYR A 156 -3.14 3.35 -6.41
C TYR A 156 -2.78 4.83 -6.25
N TYR A 157 -2.19 5.12 -5.11
CA TYR A 157 -1.71 6.45 -4.77
C TYR A 157 -0.19 6.52 -4.87
N ASN A 158 0.30 7.45 -5.69
CA ASN A 158 1.72 7.76 -5.80
C ASN A 158 2.06 8.98 -4.94
N SER A 159 2.64 8.75 -3.78
CA SER A 159 2.98 9.82 -2.82
C SER A 159 4.04 10.79 -3.36
N ALA A 160 4.94 10.33 -4.26
CA ALA A 160 5.98 11.17 -4.84
C ALA A 160 5.42 12.32 -5.70
N ILE A 161 4.24 12.13 -6.29
CA ILE A 161 3.53 13.16 -7.07
C ILE A 161 2.26 13.66 -6.37
N GLY A 162 1.92 13.10 -5.18
CA GLY A 162 0.76 13.47 -4.39
C GLY A 162 -0.58 13.19 -5.08
N ARG A 163 -0.67 12.14 -5.92
CA ARG A 163 -1.84 11.88 -6.78
C ARG A 163 -2.14 10.40 -6.92
N PHE A 164 -3.40 10.11 -7.25
CA PHE A 164 -3.79 8.80 -7.76
C PHE A 164 -3.28 8.59 -9.19
N VAL A 165 -2.94 7.35 -9.54
CA VAL A 165 -2.55 6.98 -10.92
C VAL A 165 -3.75 6.59 -11.79
N GLN A 166 -4.92 6.38 -11.17
CA GLN A 166 -6.19 6.10 -11.83
C GLN A 166 -7.15 7.27 -11.69
N GLU A 167 -7.90 7.51 -12.76
CA GLU A 167 -9.00 8.49 -12.77
C GLU A 167 -10.10 8.07 -11.78
N ASP A 168 -10.66 9.04 -11.06
CA ASP A 168 -11.83 8.80 -10.22
C ASP A 168 -13.05 8.51 -11.09
N LEU A 169 -13.76 7.44 -10.76
CA LEU A 169 -15.02 7.09 -11.43
C LEU A 169 -16.17 8.05 -11.04
N TYR A 170 -16.07 8.68 -9.87
CA TYR A 170 -17.02 9.67 -9.38
C TYR A 170 -16.63 11.07 -9.84
N ARG A 171 -17.27 11.56 -10.89
CA ARG A 171 -16.98 12.87 -11.51
C ARG A 171 -17.63 14.06 -10.80
N VAL A 172 -18.24 13.86 -9.64
CA VAL A 172 -18.98 14.91 -8.90
C VAL A 172 -18.12 15.66 -7.89
N ASP A 173 -16.93 15.16 -7.53
CA ASP A 173 -16.10 15.75 -6.46
C ASP A 173 -15.08 16.79 -6.95
N GLY A 174 -15.29 17.36 -8.14
CA GLY A 174 -14.44 18.43 -8.67
C GLY A 174 -13.81 18.13 -10.03
N LEU A 175 -13.04 19.11 -10.55
CA LEU A 175 -12.42 19.02 -11.86
C LEU A 175 -11.14 18.17 -11.91
N ASN A 176 -10.53 17.87 -10.74
CA ASN A 176 -9.29 17.10 -10.66
C ASN A 176 -9.56 15.67 -10.18
N LEU A 177 -9.75 14.75 -11.12
CA LEU A 177 -10.09 13.35 -10.87
C LEU A 177 -8.93 12.51 -10.30
N TYR A 178 -7.76 13.09 -10.09
CA TYR A 178 -6.55 12.44 -9.55
C TYR A 178 -6.15 12.99 -8.19
N ALA A 179 -6.85 14.02 -7.68
CA ALA A 179 -6.50 14.64 -6.42
C ALA A 179 -6.61 13.65 -5.25
N TYR A 180 -5.61 13.66 -4.39
CA TYR A 180 -5.66 13.00 -3.08
C TYR A 180 -6.06 14.03 -2.03
N CYS A 181 -7.09 13.73 -1.21
CA CYS A 181 -7.58 14.60 -0.13
C CYS A 181 -7.72 16.07 -0.54
N ALA A 182 -8.30 16.35 -1.71
CA ALA A 182 -8.43 17.71 -2.27
C ALA A 182 -7.11 18.53 -2.27
N ASN A 183 -5.95 17.85 -2.35
CA ASN A 183 -4.58 18.38 -2.22
C ASN A 183 -4.24 18.93 -0.81
N ASN A 184 -4.98 18.55 0.22
CA ASN A 184 -4.71 18.94 1.62
C ASN A 184 -4.87 17.76 2.58
N PRO A 185 -3.90 16.81 2.63
CA PRO A 185 -4.02 15.60 3.42
C PRO A 185 -3.88 15.80 4.94
N VAL A 186 -3.57 17.02 5.40
CA VAL A 186 -3.37 17.32 6.84
C VAL A 186 -4.68 17.73 7.53
N THR A 187 -5.68 18.20 6.79
CA THR A 187 -6.92 18.76 7.35
C THR A 187 -8.19 18.03 6.96
N VAL A 188 -8.04 16.82 6.40
CA VAL A 188 -9.17 15.98 5.98
C VAL A 188 -9.32 14.79 6.92
#